data_9dfcc23c22a9839e40ed014726cfc332
#
_entry.id   9dfcc23c22a9839e40ed014726cfc332
#
_cell.length_a   1.000
_cell.length_b   1.000
_cell.length_c   1.000
_cell.angle_alpha   90.00
_cell.angle_beta   90.00
_cell.angle_gamma   90.00
#
_symmetry.space_group_name_H-M   'P 1'
#
loop_
_entity.id
_entity.type
_entity.pdbx_description
1 polymer ?
#
loop_
_entity_poly.entity_id
_entity_poly.type
_entity_poly.pdbx_seq_one_letter_code
_entity_poly.pdbx_strand_id
1 'polypeptide(L)'
;TLAYPFCDVPKNMKIVSDNYIAARVCDGRIEPSNPADMSKISSFMVGKFYPFNSCDSLVKLFERTREANGWCTLTFHELDNGPGYSPFPGEELDKTLAYLTNEENGSVYWVAPYAEVARYILRRNATTIEETATTADSFTFKVKTLPAIYDNEVITIERNIPEGWTSCALKESQDGTCVVADGKIIISVSAVEKDVTVVKAQ
;
A
#
# COMPACT_ATOMS: atom_id res chain seq x y z
N THR A 1 5.00 2.29 14.35
CA THR A 1 6.08 2.74 13.45
C THR A 1 6.97 3.78 14.12
N LEU A 2 8.16 4.01 13.58
CA LEU A 2 9.16 4.96 14.09
C LEU A 2 9.61 5.91 12.97
N ALA A 3 9.79 7.18 13.31
CA ALA A 3 10.58 8.10 12.51
C ALA A 3 11.89 8.38 13.29
N TYR A 4 13.03 8.10 12.69
CA TYR A 4 14.30 8.38 13.34
C TYR A 4 14.48 9.90 13.53
N PRO A 5 14.72 10.37 14.78
CA PRO A 5 15.03 11.77 15.00
C PRO A 5 16.24 12.19 14.16
N PHE A 6 16.13 13.32 13.48
CA PHE A 6 17.18 13.83 12.56
C PHE A 6 17.62 12.85 11.48
N CYS A 7 16.81 11.80 11.20
CA CYS A 7 17.12 10.70 10.30
C CYS A 7 18.33 9.84 10.74
N ASP A 8 18.75 9.97 12.00
CA ASP A 8 19.89 9.23 12.55
C ASP A 8 19.48 7.83 12.97
N VAL A 9 20.03 6.84 12.29
CA VAL A 9 19.75 5.42 12.55
C VAL A 9 20.59 4.94 13.74
N PRO A 10 19.99 4.32 14.77
CA PRO A 10 20.73 3.86 15.93
C PRO A 10 21.67 2.69 15.58
N LYS A 11 22.77 2.58 16.29
CA LYS A 11 23.73 1.47 16.11
C LYS A 11 23.10 0.10 16.44
N ASN A 12 22.22 0.05 17.44
CA ASN A 12 21.52 -1.18 17.83
C ASN A 12 20.14 -1.26 17.17
N MET A 13 20.10 -1.83 15.99
CA MET A 13 18.87 -2.01 15.21
C MET A 13 17.89 -3.01 15.83
N LYS A 14 18.37 -3.92 16.71
CA LYS A 14 17.50 -4.88 17.38
C LYS A 14 16.41 -4.21 18.23
N ILE A 15 16.72 -3.08 18.87
CA ILE A 15 15.71 -2.30 19.61
C ILE A 15 14.59 -1.84 18.68
N VAL A 16 14.91 -1.46 17.46
CA VAL A 16 13.91 -1.01 16.48
C VAL A 16 13.05 -2.19 16.03
N SER A 17 13.66 -3.27 15.57
CA SER A 17 12.94 -4.45 15.08
C SER A 17 12.08 -5.15 16.14
N ASP A 18 12.47 -5.08 17.41
CA ASP A 18 11.71 -5.67 18.51
C ASP A 18 10.45 -4.83 18.90
N ASN A 19 10.43 -3.53 18.60
CA ASN A 19 9.40 -2.63 19.08
C ASN A 19 8.57 -1.95 17.99
N TYR A 20 9.02 -1.95 16.74
CA TYR A 20 8.37 -1.26 15.64
C TYR A 20 8.28 -2.13 14.40
N ILE A 21 7.13 -2.11 13.75
CA ILE A 21 6.89 -2.85 12.50
C ILE A 21 7.61 -2.23 11.30
N ALA A 22 7.88 -0.94 11.34
CA ALA A 22 8.63 -0.21 10.33
C ALA A 22 9.20 1.07 10.90
N ALA A 23 10.32 1.52 10.33
CA ALA A 23 10.94 2.80 10.66
C ALA A 23 11.41 3.52 9.40
N ARG A 24 11.30 4.86 9.38
CA ARG A 24 11.68 5.65 8.21
C ARG A 24 12.98 6.42 8.40
N VAL A 25 13.76 6.46 7.33
CA VAL A 25 14.93 7.33 7.09
C VAL A 25 14.56 8.44 6.10
N CYS A 26 15.51 9.31 5.73
CA CYS A 26 15.27 10.47 4.85
C CYS A 26 16.13 10.44 3.58
N ASP A 27 16.29 9.28 2.97
CA ASP A 27 17.20 9.09 1.82
C ASP A 27 16.63 9.61 0.49
N GLY A 28 15.34 9.91 0.43
CA GLY A 28 14.67 10.41 -0.78
C GLY A 28 14.63 9.39 -1.92
N ARG A 29 14.39 8.11 -1.61
CA ARG A 29 14.25 7.03 -2.61
C ARG A 29 12.81 6.54 -2.67
N ILE A 30 12.40 6.10 -3.85
CA ILE A 30 11.20 5.28 -4.02
C ILE A 30 11.57 3.87 -3.57
N GLU A 31 10.84 3.34 -2.61
CA GLU A 31 10.97 1.95 -2.20
C GLU A 31 10.26 1.03 -3.19
N PRO A 32 10.75 -0.19 -3.42
CA PRO A 32 10.00 -1.19 -4.16
C PRO A 32 8.70 -1.54 -3.41
N SER A 33 7.72 -2.09 -4.09
CA SER A 33 6.48 -2.57 -3.46
C SER A 33 6.71 -3.62 -2.36
N ASN A 34 7.88 -4.26 -2.35
CA ASN A 34 8.33 -5.16 -1.31
C ASN A 34 9.73 -4.76 -0.81
N PRO A 35 9.84 -3.81 0.13
CA PRO A 35 11.10 -3.36 0.69
C PRO A 35 11.85 -4.50 1.40
N ALA A 36 13.17 -4.55 1.23
CA ALA A 36 14.00 -5.57 1.86
C ALA A 36 14.21 -5.33 3.37
N ASP A 37 14.12 -4.09 3.82
CA ASP A 37 14.36 -3.71 5.22
C ASP A 37 13.30 -2.70 5.69
N MET A 38 12.27 -3.19 6.37
CA MET A 38 11.20 -2.37 6.93
C MET A 38 11.68 -1.42 8.03
N SER A 39 12.88 -1.61 8.56
CA SER A 39 13.46 -0.72 9.57
C SER A 39 14.17 0.52 8.98
N LYS A 40 14.24 0.62 7.65
CA LYS A 40 14.94 1.71 6.93
C LYS A 40 14.19 2.17 5.68
N ILE A 41 12.89 2.29 5.78
CA ILE A 41 12.06 2.80 4.68
C ILE A 41 12.43 4.24 4.37
N SER A 42 12.76 4.53 3.13
CA SER A 42 13.09 5.87 2.68
C SER A 42 11.89 6.80 2.71
N SER A 43 12.12 8.08 3.00
CA SER A 43 11.10 9.12 2.86
C SER A 43 11.65 10.36 2.15
N PHE A 44 10.76 11.06 1.48
CA PHE A 44 11.01 12.33 0.82
C PHE A 44 10.63 13.47 1.76
N MET A 45 11.58 14.35 2.03
CA MET A 45 11.32 15.57 2.79
C MET A 45 10.59 16.57 1.88
N VAL A 46 9.47 17.09 2.37
CA VAL A 46 8.58 17.99 1.63
C VAL A 46 8.57 19.37 2.31
N GLY A 47 8.55 20.43 1.51
CA GLY A 47 8.44 21.79 1.99
C GLY A 47 9.49 22.74 1.39
N LYS A 48 9.47 23.97 1.84
CA LYS A 48 10.19 25.13 1.28
C LYS A 48 11.66 24.90 0.97
N PHE A 49 12.35 24.10 1.78
CA PHE A 49 13.80 23.91 1.67
C PHE A 49 14.20 22.68 0.85
N TYR A 50 13.22 21.97 0.28
CA TYR A 50 13.43 20.72 -0.45
C TYR A 50 12.94 20.83 -1.90
N PRO A 51 13.40 19.95 -2.80
CA PRO A 51 12.93 19.91 -4.18
C PRO A 51 11.42 19.68 -4.32
N PHE A 52 10.80 19.05 -3.29
CA PHE A 52 9.37 18.75 -3.26
C PHE A 52 8.63 19.84 -2.49
N ASN A 53 8.46 20.99 -3.12
CA ASN A 53 7.90 22.22 -2.51
C ASN A 53 6.65 22.74 -3.22
N SER A 54 6.10 22.01 -4.16
CA SER A 54 4.90 22.37 -4.94
C SER A 54 4.14 21.11 -5.37
N CYS A 55 2.89 21.27 -5.75
CA CYS A 55 2.07 20.21 -6.34
C CYS A 55 2.76 19.58 -7.55
N ASP A 56 3.26 20.38 -8.50
CA ASP A 56 3.93 19.89 -9.71
C ASP A 56 5.13 18.99 -9.40
N SER A 57 5.88 19.32 -8.35
CA SER A 57 7.04 18.51 -7.95
C SER A 57 6.62 17.17 -7.32
N LEU A 58 5.51 17.17 -6.57
CA LEU A 58 4.94 15.95 -5.98
C LEU A 58 4.28 15.08 -7.05
N VAL A 59 3.56 15.65 -8.01
CA VAL A 59 2.96 14.90 -9.14
C VAL A 59 4.03 14.14 -9.90
N LYS A 60 5.14 14.77 -10.25
CA LYS A 60 6.30 14.08 -10.90
C LYS A 60 6.85 12.94 -10.05
N LEU A 61 6.87 13.09 -8.72
CA LEU A 61 7.28 12.01 -7.82
C LEU A 61 6.28 10.85 -7.84
N PHE A 62 4.98 11.14 -7.85
CA PHE A 62 3.92 10.13 -7.90
C PHE A 62 3.94 9.35 -9.20
N GLU A 63 4.09 10.03 -10.35
CA GLU A 63 4.23 9.39 -11.65
C GLU A 63 5.43 8.43 -11.69
N ARG A 64 6.60 8.87 -11.21
CA ARG A 64 7.78 8.00 -11.08
C ARG A 64 7.55 6.84 -10.12
N THR A 65 6.80 7.04 -9.04
CA THR A 65 6.45 5.98 -8.09
C THR A 65 5.55 4.94 -8.74
N ARG A 66 4.57 5.39 -9.54
CA ARG A 66 3.70 4.51 -10.34
C ARG A 66 4.51 3.71 -11.36
N GLU A 67 5.37 4.37 -12.15
CA GLU A 67 6.23 3.71 -13.14
C GLU A 67 7.14 2.66 -12.51
N ALA A 68 7.64 2.91 -11.31
CA ALA A 68 8.45 1.98 -10.54
C ALA A 68 7.63 0.87 -9.85
N ASN A 69 6.29 0.92 -9.90
CA ASN A 69 5.41 0.08 -9.09
C ASN A 69 5.86 0.05 -7.62
N GLY A 70 6.13 1.23 -7.06
CA GLY A 70 6.85 1.41 -5.81
C GLY A 70 6.02 2.06 -4.71
N TRP A 71 6.69 2.36 -3.63
CA TRP A 71 6.15 3.08 -2.47
C TRP A 71 6.97 4.33 -2.21
N CYS A 72 6.34 5.51 -2.18
CA CYS A 72 6.95 6.74 -1.70
C CYS A 72 6.30 7.19 -0.38
N THR A 73 7.14 7.53 0.59
CA THR A 73 6.70 8.12 1.86
C THR A 73 7.03 9.61 1.88
N LEU A 74 6.05 10.45 2.16
CA LEU A 74 6.24 11.90 2.28
C LEU A 74 6.36 12.30 3.74
N THR A 75 7.27 13.22 4.04
CA THR A 75 7.46 13.79 5.38
C THR A 75 7.25 15.29 5.33
N PHE A 76 6.17 15.74 5.92
CA PHE A 76 5.87 17.15 6.16
C PHE A 76 6.24 17.52 7.58
N HIS A 77 6.68 18.77 7.80
CA HIS A 77 6.98 19.31 9.13
C HIS A 77 5.98 20.37 9.56
N GLU A 78 5.52 21.18 8.62
CA GLU A 78 4.63 22.30 8.86
C GLU A 78 3.84 22.60 7.58
N LEU A 79 2.68 23.23 7.72
CA LEU A 79 1.88 23.75 6.62
C LEU A 79 1.83 25.27 6.67
N ASP A 80 1.67 25.90 5.50
CA ASP A 80 1.58 27.35 5.30
C ASP A 80 2.82 28.10 5.82
N ASN A 81 2.62 29.23 6.50
CA ASN A 81 3.67 30.08 7.02
C ASN A 81 3.86 29.92 8.53
N GLY A 82 3.56 28.71 9.05
CA GLY A 82 3.81 28.40 10.47
C GLY A 82 5.27 28.58 10.88
N PRO A 83 5.55 28.62 12.18
CA PRO A 83 6.91 28.82 12.70
C PRO A 83 7.79 27.58 12.61
N GLY A 84 7.22 26.47 12.11
CA GLY A 84 7.91 25.18 12.01
C GLY A 84 8.95 25.12 10.90
N TYR A 85 9.62 23.99 10.85
CA TYR A 85 10.70 23.76 9.88
C TYR A 85 10.15 23.44 8.50
N SER A 86 10.62 24.15 7.47
CA SER A 86 10.33 23.87 6.07
C SER A 86 8.83 23.73 5.73
N PRO A 87 8.03 24.78 5.98
CA PRO A 87 6.60 24.71 5.75
C PRO A 87 6.27 24.42 4.25
N PHE A 88 5.23 23.65 4.02
CA PHE A 88 4.66 23.40 2.71
C PHE A 88 3.39 24.23 2.54
N PRO A 89 3.17 24.92 1.41
CA PRO A 89 1.96 25.75 1.23
C PRO A 89 0.69 24.89 1.25
N GLY A 90 -0.31 25.28 2.04
CA GLY A 90 -1.60 24.58 2.14
C GLY A 90 -2.32 24.50 0.80
N GLU A 91 -2.29 25.60 0.01
CA GLU A 91 -2.84 25.63 -1.36
C GLU A 91 -2.21 24.56 -2.28
N GLU A 92 -0.91 24.34 -2.17
CA GLU A 92 -0.21 23.30 -2.95
C GLU A 92 -0.57 21.89 -2.45
N LEU A 93 -0.83 21.73 -1.15
CA LEU A 93 -1.35 20.48 -0.60
C LEU A 93 -2.77 20.20 -1.13
N ASP A 94 -3.64 21.19 -1.14
CA ASP A 94 -5.00 21.03 -1.67
C ASP A 94 -5.00 20.63 -3.15
N LYS A 95 -4.16 21.26 -3.97
CA LYS A 95 -3.96 20.86 -5.37
C LYS A 95 -3.44 19.41 -5.49
N THR A 96 -2.52 19.03 -4.63
CA THR A 96 -1.93 17.68 -4.59
C THR A 96 -3.00 16.63 -4.23
N LEU A 97 -3.81 16.91 -3.23
CA LEU A 97 -4.92 16.02 -2.84
C LEU A 97 -5.98 15.93 -3.95
N ALA A 98 -6.34 17.06 -4.59
CA ALA A 98 -7.25 17.06 -5.71
C ALA A 98 -6.73 16.22 -6.89
N TYR A 99 -5.42 16.27 -7.18
CA TYR A 99 -4.79 15.40 -8.18
C TYR A 99 -4.92 13.92 -7.83
N LEU A 100 -4.64 13.54 -6.59
CA LEU A 100 -4.66 12.15 -6.14
C LEU A 100 -6.07 11.55 -6.05
N THR A 101 -7.10 12.39 -5.87
CA THR A 101 -8.49 11.95 -5.65
C THR A 101 -9.43 12.16 -6.83
N ASN A 102 -8.95 12.70 -7.96
CA ASN A 102 -9.76 12.87 -9.16
C ASN A 102 -10.15 11.49 -9.76
N GLU A 103 -11.11 11.48 -10.68
CA GLU A 103 -11.63 10.24 -11.29
C GLU A 103 -10.53 9.42 -11.99
N GLU A 104 -9.54 10.08 -12.58
CA GLU A 104 -8.45 9.43 -13.30
C GLU A 104 -7.44 8.76 -12.34
N ASN A 105 -7.07 9.44 -11.25
CA ASN A 105 -5.98 9.03 -10.36
C ASN A 105 -6.44 8.30 -9.11
N GLY A 106 -7.67 8.46 -8.68
CA GLY A 106 -8.19 7.89 -7.44
C GLY A 106 -8.16 6.35 -7.38
N SER A 107 -8.18 5.68 -8.54
CA SER A 107 -8.02 4.23 -8.65
C SER A 107 -6.56 3.79 -8.88
N VAL A 108 -5.66 4.73 -9.17
CA VAL A 108 -4.25 4.46 -9.52
C VAL A 108 -3.33 4.53 -8.31
N TYR A 109 -3.60 5.50 -7.41
CA TYR A 109 -2.76 5.73 -6.24
C TYR A 109 -3.46 5.31 -4.96
N TRP A 110 -2.86 4.39 -4.22
CA TRP A 110 -3.27 4.10 -2.86
C TRP A 110 -2.59 5.07 -1.88
N VAL A 111 -3.35 6.01 -1.36
CA VAL A 111 -2.89 6.99 -0.37
C VAL A 111 -3.34 6.56 1.02
N ALA A 112 -2.41 6.31 1.92
CA ALA A 112 -2.69 5.82 3.26
C ALA A 112 -1.62 6.26 4.27
N PRO A 113 -1.92 6.24 5.58
CA PRO A 113 -0.92 6.43 6.62
C PRO A 113 0.23 5.44 6.51
N TYR A 114 1.45 5.90 6.81
CA TYR A 114 2.67 5.08 6.75
C TYR A 114 2.54 3.73 7.46
N ALA A 115 1.91 3.71 8.64
CA ALA A 115 1.72 2.48 9.41
C ALA A 115 0.78 1.49 8.72
N GLU A 116 -0.22 1.98 7.98
CA GLU A 116 -1.18 1.15 7.25
C GLU A 116 -0.52 0.45 6.07
N VAL A 117 0.24 1.21 5.26
CA VAL A 117 1.02 0.64 4.15
C VAL A 117 2.02 -0.39 4.66
N ALA A 118 2.74 -0.08 5.75
CA ALA A 118 3.69 -1.00 6.36
C ALA A 118 3.02 -2.31 6.82
N ARG A 119 1.86 -2.23 7.50
CA ARG A 119 1.10 -3.42 7.90
C ARG A 119 0.64 -4.24 6.69
N TYR A 120 0.13 -3.57 5.65
CA TYR A 120 -0.29 -4.25 4.43
C TYR A 120 0.86 -5.06 3.80
N ILE A 121 2.04 -4.46 3.65
CA ILE A 121 3.22 -5.11 3.09
C ILE A 121 3.61 -6.33 3.93
N LEU A 122 3.71 -6.18 5.24
CA LEU A 122 4.09 -7.28 6.13
C LEU A 122 3.07 -8.42 6.10
N ARG A 123 1.77 -8.10 6.10
CA ARG A 123 0.70 -9.07 6.00
C ARG A 123 0.73 -9.80 4.65
N ARG A 124 0.84 -9.07 3.55
CA ARG A 124 0.97 -9.67 2.22
C ARG A 124 2.13 -10.67 2.19
N ASN A 125 3.27 -10.31 2.76
CA ASN A 125 4.46 -11.16 2.81
C ASN A 125 4.30 -12.38 3.74
N ALA A 126 3.46 -12.28 4.75
CA ALA A 126 3.16 -13.36 5.69
C ALA A 126 2.02 -14.26 5.22
N THR A 127 1.35 -13.92 4.12
CA THR A 127 0.20 -14.67 3.59
C THR A 127 0.62 -15.53 2.41
N THR A 128 0.22 -16.80 2.44
CA THR A 128 0.34 -17.72 1.32
C THR A 128 -1.03 -18.03 0.74
N ILE A 129 -1.09 -18.17 -0.58
CA ILE A 129 -2.29 -18.45 -1.35
C ILE A 129 -2.03 -19.73 -2.15
N GLU A 130 -2.91 -20.72 -1.98
CA GLU A 130 -2.83 -22.01 -2.67
C GLU A 130 -4.17 -22.29 -3.36
N GLU A 131 -4.19 -22.41 -4.68
CA GLU A 131 -5.39 -22.82 -5.42
C GLU A 131 -5.63 -24.31 -5.20
N THR A 132 -6.77 -24.65 -4.61
CA THR A 132 -7.09 -26.01 -4.15
C THR A 132 -8.08 -26.73 -5.07
N ALA A 133 -8.91 -25.99 -5.80
CA ALA A 133 -9.89 -26.55 -6.73
C ALA A 133 -10.20 -25.55 -7.84
N THR A 134 -10.44 -26.08 -9.05
CA THR A 134 -10.86 -25.29 -10.21
C THR A 134 -11.86 -26.10 -11.05
N THR A 135 -12.95 -25.47 -11.44
CA THR A 135 -13.96 -25.98 -12.38
C THR A 135 -14.20 -24.95 -13.49
N ALA A 136 -15.10 -25.23 -14.43
CA ALA A 136 -15.48 -24.26 -15.46
C ALA A 136 -16.12 -22.99 -14.87
N ASP A 137 -16.84 -23.10 -13.75
CA ASP A 137 -17.66 -22.04 -13.18
C ASP A 137 -17.21 -21.59 -11.79
N SER A 138 -16.12 -22.14 -11.24
CA SER A 138 -15.58 -21.75 -9.95
C SER A 138 -14.11 -22.08 -9.78
N PHE A 139 -13.44 -21.36 -8.88
CA PHE A 139 -12.16 -21.77 -8.31
C PHE A 139 -12.13 -21.48 -6.82
N THR A 140 -11.39 -22.30 -6.09
CA THR A 140 -11.20 -22.17 -4.64
C THR A 140 -9.71 -22.05 -4.34
N PHE A 141 -9.36 -21.14 -3.49
CA PHE A 141 -8.01 -21.02 -2.94
C PHE A 141 -8.03 -20.98 -1.42
N LYS A 142 -6.99 -21.54 -0.83
CA LYS A 142 -6.75 -21.49 0.60
C LYS A 142 -5.85 -20.29 0.90
N VAL A 143 -6.34 -19.41 1.77
CA VAL A 143 -5.55 -18.32 2.35
C VAL A 143 -4.94 -18.84 3.65
N LYS A 144 -3.64 -18.67 3.85
CA LYS A 144 -2.94 -18.95 5.10
C LYS A 144 -2.08 -17.73 5.46
N THR A 145 -2.33 -17.13 6.60
CA THR A 145 -1.52 -16.03 7.13
C THR A 145 -0.79 -16.50 8.37
N LEU A 146 0.49 -16.21 8.49
CA LEU A 146 1.25 -16.46 9.70
C LEU A 146 0.66 -15.63 10.85
N PRO A 147 0.51 -16.22 12.07
CA PRO A 147 -0.45 -15.74 13.05
C PRO A 147 -0.12 -14.39 13.66
N ALA A 148 -1.16 -13.74 14.07
CA ALA A 148 -1.40 -12.89 15.24
C ALA A 148 -1.14 -11.40 15.17
N ILE A 149 -0.36 -10.83 14.25
CA ILE A 149 -0.10 -9.37 14.30
C ILE A 149 -1.09 -8.57 13.43
N TYR A 150 -1.80 -9.25 12.53
CA TYR A 150 -2.54 -8.60 11.43
C TYR A 150 -3.95 -9.16 11.21
N ASP A 151 -4.56 -9.72 12.25
CA ASP A 151 -5.92 -10.29 12.19
C ASP A 151 -6.94 -9.24 11.71
N ASN A 152 -7.85 -9.68 10.83
CA ASN A 152 -8.98 -8.92 10.29
C ASN A 152 -8.67 -7.83 9.24
N GLU A 153 -7.45 -7.67 8.80
CA GLU A 153 -7.17 -6.75 7.71
C GLU A 153 -7.23 -7.44 6.34
N VAL A 154 -7.56 -6.66 5.32
CA VAL A 154 -7.79 -7.15 3.95
C VAL A 154 -6.47 -7.37 3.21
N ILE A 155 -6.40 -8.43 2.40
CA ILE A 155 -5.41 -8.61 1.33
C ILE A 155 -6.10 -8.60 -0.03
N THR A 156 -5.37 -8.20 -1.06
CA THR A 156 -5.83 -8.23 -2.44
C THR A 156 -5.09 -9.32 -3.20
N ILE A 157 -5.85 -10.18 -3.88
CA ILE A 157 -5.37 -11.29 -4.69
C ILE A 157 -5.76 -11.02 -6.13
N GLU A 158 -4.82 -11.14 -7.04
CA GLU A 158 -5.08 -11.04 -8.47
C GLU A 158 -4.95 -12.41 -9.12
N ARG A 159 -5.88 -12.72 -10.01
CA ARG A 159 -5.87 -13.92 -10.86
C ARG A 159 -6.29 -13.55 -12.27
N ASN A 160 -5.67 -14.16 -13.28
CA ASN A 160 -6.14 -14.02 -14.65
C ASN A 160 -7.58 -14.51 -14.76
N ILE A 161 -8.40 -13.78 -15.51
CA ILE A 161 -9.80 -14.14 -15.72
C ILE A 161 -9.88 -15.48 -16.49
N PRO A 162 -10.67 -16.47 -16.03
CA PRO A 162 -10.88 -17.70 -16.81
C PRO A 162 -11.60 -17.41 -18.11
N GLU A 163 -11.37 -18.26 -19.12
CA GLU A 163 -12.02 -18.13 -20.41
C GLU A 163 -13.55 -18.14 -20.28
N GLY A 164 -14.19 -17.22 -20.96
CA GLY A 164 -15.66 -17.08 -20.96
C GLY A 164 -16.27 -16.46 -19.69
N TRP A 165 -15.44 -15.95 -18.76
CA TRP A 165 -15.94 -15.18 -17.63
C TRP A 165 -15.97 -13.69 -17.97
N THR A 166 -17.05 -13.01 -17.61
CA THR A 166 -17.20 -11.55 -17.74
C THR A 166 -17.45 -10.87 -16.39
N SER A 167 -17.84 -11.66 -15.39
CA SER A 167 -18.13 -11.20 -14.04
C SER A 167 -17.81 -12.29 -13.02
N CYS A 168 -17.61 -11.91 -11.77
CA CYS A 168 -17.33 -12.84 -10.68
C CYS A 168 -18.05 -12.43 -9.39
N ALA A 169 -18.24 -13.39 -8.52
CA ALA A 169 -18.71 -13.16 -7.15
C ALA A 169 -18.00 -14.11 -6.18
N LEU A 170 -17.92 -13.73 -4.92
CA LEU A 170 -17.60 -14.67 -3.86
C LEU A 170 -18.81 -15.59 -3.59
N LYS A 171 -18.54 -16.84 -3.28
CA LYS A 171 -19.60 -17.77 -2.86
C LYS A 171 -20.33 -17.20 -1.64
N GLU A 172 -21.63 -17.48 -1.54
CA GLU A 172 -22.49 -17.00 -0.44
C GLU A 172 -21.84 -17.15 0.95
N SER A 173 -22.06 -16.16 1.80
CA SER A 173 -21.52 -16.06 3.18
C SER A 173 -20.01 -15.84 3.32
N GLN A 174 -19.29 -15.50 2.26
CA GLN A 174 -17.87 -15.15 2.37
C GLN A 174 -17.68 -13.63 2.44
N ASP A 175 -16.86 -13.18 3.39
CA ASP A 175 -16.48 -11.77 3.52
C ASP A 175 -15.50 -11.37 2.43
N GLY A 176 -15.75 -10.23 1.79
CA GLY A 176 -14.85 -9.65 0.81
C GLY A 176 -15.54 -9.15 -0.45
N THR A 177 -14.74 -8.82 -1.44
CA THR A 177 -15.20 -8.36 -2.76
C THR A 177 -14.51 -9.13 -3.86
N CYS A 178 -15.20 -9.26 -4.99
CA CYS A 178 -14.65 -9.82 -6.23
C CYS A 178 -15.09 -8.93 -7.39
N VAL A 179 -14.14 -8.44 -8.17
CA VAL A 179 -14.41 -7.62 -9.35
C VAL A 179 -13.55 -8.08 -10.53
N VAL A 180 -14.04 -7.84 -11.74
CA VAL A 180 -13.25 -8.01 -12.96
C VAL A 180 -12.75 -6.64 -13.41
N ALA A 181 -11.45 -6.50 -13.57
CA ALA A 181 -10.80 -5.30 -14.06
C ALA A 181 -9.54 -5.68 -14.85
N ASP A 182 -9.28 -5.01 -15.96
CA ASP A 182 -8.08 -5.15 -16.79
C ASP A 182 -7.71 -6.61 -17.16
N GLY A 183 -8.72 -7.43 -17.46
CA GLY A 183 -8.52 -8.84 -17.79
C GLY A 183 -8.15 -9.74 -16.62
N LYS A 184 -8.30 -9.25 -15.40
CA LYS A 184 -8.06 -9.97 -14.16
C LYS A 184 -9.28 -10.00 -13.26
N ILE A 185 -9.32 -11.00 -12.39
CA ILE A 185 -10.20 -11.05 -11.24
C ILE A 185 -9.39 -10.49 -10.06
N ILE A 186 -9.92 -9.46 -9.42
CA ILE A 186 -9.35 -8.82 -8.23
C ILE A 186 -10.25 -9.17 -7.05
N ILE A 187 -9.66 -9.83 -6.05
CA ILE A 187 -10.35 -10.37 -4.89
C ILE A 187 -9.76 -9.71 -3.64
N SER A 188 -10.62 -9.07 -2.85
CA SER A 188 -10.21 -8.49 -1.57
C SER A 188 -10.90 -9.25 -0.45
N VAL A 189 -10.11 -9.92 0.40
CA VAL A 189 -10.60 -10.76 1.51
C VAL A 189 -9.78 -10.55 2.77
N SER A 190 -10.37 -10.82 3.94
CA SER A 190 -9.61 -10.78 5.19
C SER A 190 -8.48 -11.81 5.18
N ALA A 191 -7.31 -11.40 5.70
CA ALA A 191 -6.09 -12.22 5.75
C ALA A 191 -6.10 -13.20 6.94
N VAL A 192 -7.16 -13.98 7.05
CA VAL A 192 -7.29 -15.07 8.04
C VAL A 192 -7.24 -16.42 7.34
N GLU A 193 -6.88 -17.47 8.06
CA GLU A 193 -6.89 -18.81 7.47
C GLU A 193 -8.32 -19.23 7.11
N LYS A 194 -8.57 -19.40 5.80
CA LYS A 194 -9.86 -19.81 5.25
C LYS A 194 -9.74 -20.27 3.80
N ASP A 195 -10.76 -21.00 3.37
CA ASP A 195 -10.99 -21.26 1.95
C ASP A 195 -11.86 -20.15 1.35
N VAL A 196 -11.46 -19.63 0.20
CA VAL A 196 -12.20 -18.62 -0.56
C VAL A 196 -12.58 -19.21 -1.89
N THR A 197 -13.88 -19.25 -2.18
CA THR A 197 -14.42 -19.74 -3.46
C THR A 197 -14.98 -18.57 -4.25
N VAL A 198 -14.47 -18.42 -5.45
CA VAL A 198 -14.95 -17.46 -6.45
C VAL A 198 -15.77 -18.22 -7.47
N VAL A 199 -16.92 -17.68 -7.82
CA VAL A 199 -17.84 -18.25 -8.80
C VAL A 199 -18.04 -17.27 -9.95
N LYS A 200 -18.31 -17.83 -11.15
CA LYS A 200 -18.77 -17.06 -12.28
C LYS A 200 -20.14 -16.46 -11.94
N ALA A 201 -20.23 -15.13 -11.97
CA ALA A 201 -21.53 -14.48 -11.82
C ALA A 201 -22.29 -14.48 -13.16
N GLN A 202 -23.60 -14.49 -13.07
CA GLN A 202 -24.49 -14.43 -14.24
C GLN A 202 -24.59 -13.01 -14.80
#